data_bff73ebbb3013fb3914ec58387f8212e
#
_entry.id   bff73ebbb3013fb3914ec58387f8212e
#
_cell.length_a   1.000
_cell.length_b   1.000
_cell.length_c   1.000
_cell.angle_alpha   90.00
_cell.angle_beta   90.00
_cell.angle_gamma   90.00
#
_symmetry.space_group_name_H-M   'P 1'
#
loop_
_entity.id
_entity.type
_entity.pdbx_description
1 polymer ?
#
loop_
_entity_poly.entity_id
_entity_poly.type
_entity_poly.pdbx_seq_one_letter_code
_entity_poly.pdbx_strand_id
1 'polypeptide(L)'
;MMMTTHLGKNGPHPVIASAARELLNKSDNERSGVLSTAMSFLGLYRDPVVAAVTRRCDWRITDIVDGKRPTTLYLVIPPSDINRTKPLIRLLLNQIGRRLTEDLQAKGGRHRLLLMLDEFPALGRLDFFESALAFMAGYGLKSFLIAQSLNQIEKAYGPNNSILDNCHV
;
A
#
# COMPACT_ATOMS: atom_id res chain seq x y z
N MET A 1 -8.68 -24.18 -7.83
CA MET A 1 -7.84 -23.92 -9.01
C MET A 1 -6.38 -23.62 -8.62
N MET A 2 -6.06 -22.60 -7.83
CA MET A 2 -4.68 -22.33 -7.37
C MET A 2 -4.04 -23.43 -6.50
N MET A 3 -4.83 -24.30 -5.88
CA MET A 3 -4.34 -25.45 -5.09
C MET A 3 -3.80 -26.57 -5.94
N THR A 4 -4.25 -26.68 -7.19
CA THR A 4 -3.94 -27.80 -8.08
C THR A 4 -3.12 -27.38 -9.31
N THR A 5 -3.11 -26.08 -9.65
CA THR A 5 -2.37 -25.54 -10.79
C THR A 5 -1.49 -24.38 -10.38
N HIS A 6 -0.24 -24.40 -10.82
CA HIS A 6 0.70 -23.29 -10.70
C HIS A 6 0.77 -22.54 -12.02
N LEU A 7 0.87 -21.21 -11.97
CA LEU A 7 1.04 -20.31 -13.11
C LEU A 7 2.10 -20.81 -14.11
N GLY A 8 1.65 -21.44 -15.19
CA GLY A 8 2.49 -21.92 -16.29
C GLY A 8 3.37 -23.13 -16.01
N LYS A 9 3.20 -23.85 -14.89
CA LYS A 9 3.94 -25.08 -14.56
C LYS A 9 2.99 -26.20 -14.16
N ASN A 10 3.40 -27.43 -14.44
CA ASN A 10 2.66 -28.62 -14.00
C ASN A 10 2.83 -28.81 -12.48
N GLY A 11 1.75 -28.67 -11.73
CA GLY A 11 1.70 -28.91 -10.28
C GLY A 11 1.34 -27.67 -9.45
N PRO A 12 0.94 -27.89 -8.17
CA PRO A 12 0.57 -26.81 -7.28
C PRO A 12 1.79 -26.04 -6.78
N HIS A 13 1.62 -24.74 -6.54
CA HIS A 13 2.66 -23.96 -5.89
C HIS A 13 2.86 -24.47 -4.44
N PRO A 14 4.08 -24.87 -4.01
CA PRO A 14 4.29 -25.55 -2.73
C PRO A 14 3.74 -24.76 -1.51
N VAL A 15 4.00 -23.45 -1.47
CA VAL A 15 3.55 -22.58 -0.37
C VAL A 15 2.02 -22.47 -0.35
N ILE A 16 1.38 -22.29 -1.52
CA ILE A 16 -0.09 -22.20 -1.61
C ILE A 16 -0.73 -23.54 -1.24
N ALA A 17 -0.17 -24.64 -1.71
CA ALA A 17 -0.65 -25.99 -1.40
C ALA A 17 -0.52 -26.29 0.11
N SER A 18 0.58 -25.88 0.74
CA SER A 18 0.80 -26.05 2.18
C SER A 18 -0.20 -25.23 3.00
N ALA A 19 -0.34 -23.95 2.70
CA ALA A 19 -1.29 -23.06 3.38
C ALA A 19 -2.76 -23.55 3.23
N ALA A 20 -3.11 -24.03 2.05
CA ALA A 20 -4.43 -24.58 1.80
C ALA A 20 -4.71 -25.85 2.60
N ARG A 21 -3.72 -26.77 2.71
CA ARG A 21 -3.83 -27.97 3.56
C ARG A 21 -3.97 -27.60 5.03
N GLU A 22 -3.17 -26.66 5.50
CA GLU A 22 -3.24 -26.17 6.87
C GLU A 22 -4.64 -25.64 7.20
N LEU A 23 -5.22 -24.84 6.31
CA LEU A 23 -6.58 -24.33 6.47
C LEU A 23 -7.62 -25.44 6.47
N LEU A 24 -7.49 -26.44 5.57
CA LEU A 24 -8.43 -27.55 5.46
C LEU A 24 -8.33 -28.52 6.67
N ASN A 25 -7.17 -28.64 7.28
CA ASN A 25 -6.94 -29.50 8.46
C ASN A 25 -7.47 -28.87 9.77
N LYS A 26 -7.86 -27.58 9.75
CA LYS A 26 -8.47 -26.95 10.92
C LYS A 26 -9.87 -27.49 11.16
N SER A 27 -10.32 -27.47 12.42
CA SER A 27 -11.72 -27.74 12.77
C SER A 27 -12.67 -26.78 12.04
N ASP A 28 -13.92 -27.17 11.88
CA ASP A 28 -14.92 -26.34 11.16
C ASP A 28 -15.07 -24.96 11.79
N ASN A 29 -15.08 -24.88 13.13
CA ASN A 29 -15.17 -23.61 13.85
C ASN A 29 -13.96 -22.73 13.62
N GLU A 30 -12.75 -23.25 13.72
CA GLU A 30 -11.51 -22.50 13.47
C GLU A 30 -11.42 -22.06 12.01
N ARG A 31 -11.75 -22.94 11.06
CA ARG A 31 -11.77 -22.63 9.64
C ARG A 31 -12.77 -21.52 9.32
N SER A 32 -13.97 -21.60 9.89
CA SER A 32 -15.00 -20.57 9.76
C SER A 32 -14.53 -19.22 10.32
N GLY A 33 -13.87 -19.21 11.48
CA GLY A 33 -13.30 -18.02 12.08
C GLY A 33 -12.22 -17.37 11.20
N VAL A 34 -11.28 -18.16 10.67
CA VAL A 34 -10.24 -17.69 9.75
C VAL A 34 -10.84 -17.11 8.48
N LEU A 35 -11.82 -17.79 7.87
CA LEU A 35 -12.48 -17.32 6.67
C LEU A 35 -13.28 -16.03 6.93
N SER A 36 -14.01 -15.95 8.05
CA SER A 36 -14.76 -14.75 8.44
C SER A 36 -13.83 -13.56 8.61
N THR A 37 -12.68 -13.75 9.28
CA THR A 37 -11.66 -12.71 9.44
C THR A 37 -11.09 -12.27 8.09
N ALA A 38 -10.69 -13.21 7.24
CA ALA A 38 -10.20 -12.89 5.90
C ALA A 38 -11.23 -12.10 5.07
N MET A 39 -12.50 -12.51 5.13
CA MET A 39 -13.59 -11.84 4.41
C MET A 39 -13.86 -10.43 4.95
N SER A 40 -13.63 -10.15 6.23
CA SER A 40 -13.76 -8.80 6.77
C SER A 40 -12.72 -7.84 6.19
N PHE A 41 -11.47 -8.28 6.01
CA PHE A 41 -10.44 -7.49 5.33
C PHE A 41 -10.69 -7.31 3.83
N LEU A 42 -11.31 -8.28 3.19
CA LEU A 42 -11.63 -8.24 1.76
C LEU A 42 -12.98 -7.57 1.45
N GLY A 43 -13.71 -7.16 2.48
CA GLY A 43 -15.05 -6.55 2.34
C GLY A 43 -15.09 -5.35 1.40
N LEU A 44 -14.03 -4.54 1.40
CA LEU A 44 -13.89 -3.38 0.51
C LEU A 44 -14.03 -3.76 -0.98
N TYR A 45 -13.49 -4.89 -1.40
CA TYR A 45 -13.51 -5.34 -2.80
C TYR A 45 -14.86 -5.91 -3.26
N ARG A 46 -15.87 -5.97 -2.36
CA ARG A 46 -17.26 -6.26 -2.72
C ARG A 46 -17.99 -5.01 -3.24
N ASP A 47 -17.45 -3.83 -2.97
CA ASP A 47 -17.97 -2.58 -3.51
C ASP A 47 -17.77 -2.57 -5.03
N PRO A 48 -18.83 -2.32 -5.85
CA PRO A 48 -18.73 -2.37 -7.30
C PRO A 48 -17.73 -1.35 -7.88
N VAL A 49 -17.60 -0.17 -7.29
CA VAL A 49 -16.68 0.87 -7.73
C VAL A 49 -15.24 0.44 -7.46
N VAL A 50 -14.96 -0.04 -6.25
CA VAL A 50 -13.63 -0.54 -5.88
C VAL A 50 -13.27 -1.76 -6.74
N ALA A 51 -14.19 -2.70 -6.93
CA ALA A 51 -13.98 -3.85 -7.81
C ALA A 51 -13.67 -3.43 -9.26
N ALA A 52 -14.37 -2.43 -9.78
CA ALA A 52 -14.14 -1.93 -11.14
C ALA A 52 -12.75 -1.30 -11.30
N VAL A 53 -12.34 -0.43 -10.36
CA VAL A 53 -11.04 0.25 -10.46
C VAL A 53 -9.85 -0.65 -10.15
N THR A 54 -10.05 -1.73 -9.39
CA THR A 54 -8.98 -2.69 -9.05
C THR A 54 -8.96 -3.92 -9.96
N ARG A 55 -9.88 -4.03 -10.91
CA ARG A 55 -10.04 -5.19 -11.79
C ARG A 55 -8.82 -5.44 -12.68
N ARG A 56 -8.15 -4.38 -13.10
CA ARG A 56 -6.97 -4.42 -13.95
C ARG A 56 -5.97 -3.35 -13.53
N CYS A 57 -4.72 -3.54 -13.93
CA CYS A 57 -3.67 -2.56 -13.73
C CYS A 57 -3.31 -1.93 -15.08
N ASP A 58 -3.55 -0.63 -15.22
CA ASP A 58 -3.29 0.11 -16.46
C ASP A 58 -1.89 0.75 -16.46
N TRP A 59 -1.17 0.73 -15.34
CA TRP A 59 0.16 1.29 -15.15
C TRP A 59 0.97 0.46 -14.14
N ARG A 60 2.28 0.60 -14.17
CA ARG A 60 3.20 0.01 -13.20
C ARG A 60 3.85 1.10 -12.37
N ILE A 61 4.25 0.78 -11.13
CA ILE A 61 4.94 1.74 -10.25
C ILE A 61 6.20 2.29 -10.93
N THR A 62 6.93 1.44 -11.65
CA THR A 62 8.12 1.83 -12.42
C THR A 62 7.82 2.84 -13.53
N ASP A 63 6.64 2.83 -14.12
CA ASP A 63 6.28 3.77 -15.20
C ASP A 63 6.27 5.22 -14.71
N ILE A 64 6.05 5.44 -13.40
CA ILE A 64 6.04 6.79 -12.79
C ILE A 64 7.45 7.38 -12.78
N VAL A 65 8.48 6.55 -12.56
CA VAL A 65 9.86 7.01 -12.35
C VAL A 65 10.80 6.70 -13.53
N ASP A 66 10.52 5.66 -14.30
CA ASP A 66 11.37 5.21 -15.42
C ASP A 66 10.82 5.64 -16.79
N GLY A 67 9.67 6.33 -16.83
CA GLY A 67 9.07 6.80 -18.06
C GLY A 67 9.93 7.83 -18.80
N LYS A 68 9.80 7.90 -20.13
CA LYS A 68 10.49 8.92 -20.95
C LYS A 68 10.08 10.35 -20.64
N ARG A 69 8.89 10.53 -20.07
CA ARG A 69 8.31 11.82 -19.67
C ARG A 69 7.90 11.77 -18.21
N PRO A 70 7.99 12.91 -17.50
CA PRO A 70 7.43 13.02 -16.15
C PRO A 70 5.95 12.63 -16.15
N THR A 71 5.56 11.83 -15.18
CA THR A 71 4.20 11.30 -15.02
C THR A 71 3.62 11.76 -13.70
N THR A 72 2.36 12.19 -13.69
CA THR A 72 1.62 12.51 -12.47
C THR A 72 0.49 11.52 -12.29
N LEU A 73 0.42 10.92 -11.11
CA LEU A 73 -0.67 10.04 -10.67
C LEU A 73 -1.52 10.77 -9.65
N TYR A 74 -2.80 10.97 -9.94
CA TYR A 74 -3.77 11.54 -9.03
C TYR A 74 -4.62 10.43 -8.40
N LEU A 75 -4.62 10.34 -7.08
CA LEU A 75 -5.51 9.48 -6.29
C LEU A 75 -6.57 10.38 -5.66
N VAL A 76 -7.70 10.53 -6.34
CA VAL A 76 -8.77 11.44 -5.91
C VAL A 76 -9.84 10.66 -5.17
N ILE A 77 -10.12 11.05 -3.92
CA ILE A 77 -11.11 10.43 -3.06
C ILE A 77 -11.99 11.51 -2.45
N PRO A 78 -13.31 11.41 -2.62
CA PRO A 78 -14.22 12.31 -1.93
C PRO A 78 -14.07 12.17 -0.39
N PRO A 79 -14.17 13.26 0.38
CA PRO A 79 -14.08 13.23 1.84
C PRO A 79 -15.06 12.23 2.50
N SER A 80 -16.24 12.07 1.91
CA SER A 80 -17.25 11.09 2.35
C SER A 80 -16.78 9.63 2.28
N ASP A 81 -15.85 9.33 1.35
CA ASP A 81 -15.41 7.97 1.06
C ASP A 81 -14.03 7.63 1.66
N ILE A 82 -13.35 8.60 2.26
CA ILE A 82 -11.98 8.41 2.75
C ILE A 82 -11.88 7.26 3.77
N ASN A 83 -12.82 7.17 4.70
CA ASN A 83 -12.80 6.12 5.73
C ASN A 83 -12.99 4.73 5.11
N ARG A 84 -13.82 4.61 4.10
CA ARG A 84 -14.12 3.35 3.41
C ARG A 84 -12.96 2.90 2.53
N THR A 85 -12.34 3.83 1.80
CA THR A 85 -11.29 3.55 0.82
C THR A 85 -9.86 3.61 1.39
N LYS A 86 -9.72 4.09 2.62
CA LYS A 86 -8.44 4.18 3.33
C LYS A 86 -7.55 2.93 3.19
N PRO A 87 -8.04 1.68 3.37
CA PRO A 87 -7.19 0.49 3.23
C PRO A 87 -6.55 0.37 1.85
N LEU A 88 -7.28 0.72 0.78
CA LEU A 88 -6.77 0.67 -0.59
C LEU A 88 -5.66 1.70 -0.82
N ILE A 89 -5.87 2.94 -0.35
CA ILE A 89 -4.87 4.00 -0.50
C ILE A 89 -3.60 3.70 0.30
N ARG A 90 -3.77 3.22 1.53
CA ARG A 90 -2.64 2.76 2.36
C ARG A 90 -1.85 1.66 1.66
N LEU A 91 -2.53 0.69 1.05
CA LEU A 91 -1.90 -0.38 0.28
C LEU A 91 -1.10 0.17 -0.90
N LEU A 92 -1.68 1.07 -1.70
CA LEU A 92 -1.01 1.70 -2.84
C LEU A 92 0.23 2.49 -2.41
N LEU A 93 0.12 3.34 -1.40
CA LEU A 93 1.25 4.12 -0.89
C LEU A 93 2.37 3.22 -0.35
N ASN A 94 2.02 2.16 0.39
CA ASN A 94 3.00 1.19 0.87
C ASN A 94 3.68 0.44 -0.29
N GLN A 95 2.94 0.04 -1.32
CA GLN A 95 3.52 -0.62 -2.50
C GLN A 95 4.45 0.31 -3.26
N ILE A 96 4.04 1.58 -3.50
CA ILE A 96 4.89 2.58 -4.16
C ILE A 96 6.17 2.80 -3.35
N GLY A 97 6.02 3.07 -2.05
CA GLY A 97 7.17 3.33 -1.18
C GLY A 97 8.13 2.14 -1.12
N ARG A 98 7.64 0.94 -0.86
CA ARG A 98 8.48 -0.28 -0.79
C ARG A 98 9.15 -0.57 -2.12
N ARG A 99 8.41 -0.58 -3.23
CA ARG A 99 8.96 -0.89 -4.55
C ARG A 99 10.06 0.07 -4.96
N LEU A 100 9.91 1.36 -4.68
CA LEU A 100 10.88 2.37 -5.08
C LEU A 100 12.07 2.51 -4.11
N THR A 101 12.02 1.87 -2.95
CA THR A 101 13.13 1.82 -1.98
C THR A 101 13.86 0.47 -1.97
N GLU A 102 13.56 -0.45 -2.89
CA GLU A 102 14.23 -1.76 -2.97
C GLU A 102 15.67 -1.65 -3.50
N ASP A 103 15.94 -0.71 -4.41
CA ASP A 103 17.22 -0.64 -5.11
C ASP A 103 17.78 0.80 -5.12
N LEU A 104 18.88 0.99 -4.38
CA LEU A 104 19.60 2.26 -4.31
C LEU A 104 20.34 2.60 -5.61
N GLN A 105 20.76 1.58 -6.37
CA GLN A 105 21.54 1.75 -7.60
C GLN A 105 20.69 2.16 -8.79
N ALA A 106 19.38 1.94 -8.70
CA ALA A 106 18.44 2.31 -9.75
C ALA A 106 18.28 3.83 -10.01
N LYS A 107 19.10 4.66 -9.36
CA LYS A 107 19.06 6.14 -9.49
C LYS A 107 19.48 6.68 -10.86
N GLY A 108 20.26 5.93 -11.62
CA GLY A 108 20.76 6.39 -12.94
C GLY A 108 19.62 6.47 -13.96
N GLY A 109 19.13 7.70 -14.23
CA GLY A 109 18.13 7.95 -15.25
C GLY A 109 16.66 7.96 -14.79
N ARG A 110 16.38 7.69 -13.50
CA ARG A 110 15.02 7.77 -12.94
C ARG A 110 14.61 9.20 -12.62
N HIS A 111 13.34 9.51 -12.87
CA HIS A 111 12.74 10.74 -12.35
C HIS A 111 12.61 10.68 -10.84
N ARG A 112 12.79 11.82 -10.18
CA ARG A 112 12.48 11.94 -8.76
C ARG A 112 10.97 11.93 -8.57
N LEU A 113 10.48 11.23 -7.55
CA LEU A 113 9.08 11.18 -7.21
C LEU A 113 8.78 12.10 -6.03
N LEU A 114 7.78 12.97 -6.20
CA LEU A 114 7.19 13.76 -5.12
C LEU A 114 5.86 13.11 -4.73
N LEU A 115 5.76 12.65 -3.49
CA LEU A 115 4.52 12.22 -2.86
C LEU A 115 3.88 13.43 -2.19
N MET A 116 2.88 14.03 -2.84
CA MET A 116 2.09 15.12 -2.26
C MET A 116 0.86 14.54 -1.60
N LEU A 117 0.83 14.52 -0.27
CA LEU A 117 -0.21 13.88 0.54
C LEU A 117 -1.04 14.95 1.25
N ASP A 118 -2.13 15.35 0.59
CA ASP A 118 -3.13 16.24 1.17
C ASP A 118 -3.92 15.50 2.26
N GLU A 119 -4.20 16.19 3.37
CA GLU A 119 -4.84 15.59 4.57
C GLU A 119 -4.15 14.28 5.01
N PHE A 120 -2.79 14.27 4.99
CA PHE A 120 -1.99 13.09 5.34
C PHE A 120 -2.46 12.36 6.61
N PRO A 121 -2.83 13.04 7.72
CA PRO A 121 -3.29 12.36 8.94
C PRO A 121 -4.59 11.59 8.77
N ALA A 122 -5.42 11.92 7.77
CA ALA A 122 -6.68 11.22 7.50
C ALA A 122 -6.47 9.75 7.11
N LEU A 123 -5.28 9.42 6.57
CA LEU A 123 -4.90 8.04 6.25
C LEU A 123 -4.62 7.18 7.49
N GLY A 124 -4.49 7.81 8.68
CA GLY A 124 -4.05 7.15 9.90
C GLY A 124 -2.57 6.75 9.84
N ARG A 125 -2.10 6.03 10.84
CA ARG A 125 -0.69 5.63 10.93
C ARG A 125 -0.28 4.70 9.79
N LEU A 126 0.75 5.08 9.06
CA LEU A 126 1.42 4.32 8.01
C LEU A 126 2.82 3.93 8.54
N ASP A 127 2.94 2.79 9.22
CA ASP A 127 4.18 2.40 9.94
C ASP A 127 5.40 2.35 9.00
N PHE A 128 5.24 1.78 7.81
CA PHE A 128 6.32 1.79 6.81
C PHE A 128 6.72 3.22 6.43
N PHE A 129 5.74 4.10 6.23
CA PHE A 129 5.97 5.45 5.77
C PHE A 129 6.70 6.30 6.83
N GLU A 130 6.30 6.18 8.10
CA GLU A 130 6.97 6.85 9.22
C GLU A 130 8.46 6.48 9.26
N SER A 131 8.77 5.18 9.14
CA SER A 131 10.16 4.70 9.11
C SER A 131 10.89 5.11 7.84
N ALA A 132 10.21 5.10 6.69
CA ALA A 132 10.82 5.37 5.39
C ALA A 132 11.18 6.84 5.17
N LEU A 133 10.50 7.79 5.81
CA LEU A 133 10.80 9.22 5.69
C LEU A 133 12.27 9.53 5.96
N ALA A 134 12.90 8.83 6.90
CA ALA A 134 14.29 9.03 7.26
C ALA A 134 15.28 8.73 6.11
N PHE A 135 14.93 7.84 5.17
CA PHE A 135 15.86 7.38 4.13
C PHE A 135 15.35 7.49 2.70
N MET A 136 14.04 7.69 2.49
CA MET A 136 13.45 7.65 1.14
C MET A 136 14.00 8.74 0.20
N ALA A 137 14.46 9.88 0.72
CA ALA A 137 15.12 10.90 -0.05
C ALA A 137 16.38 10.36 -0.76
N GLY A 138 17.09 9.44 -0.09
CA GLY A 138 18.20 8.69 -0.65
C GLY A 138 17.84 7.89 -1.91
N TYR A 139 16.62 7.45 -2.06
CA TYR A 139 16.09 6.72 -3.22
C TYR A 139 15.41 7.62 -4.26
N GLY A 140 15.48 8.94 -4.08
CA GLY A 140 14.87 9.90 -4.99
C GLY A 140 13.39 10.15 -4.73
N LEU A 141 12.84 9.69 -3.60
CA LEU A 141 11.47 9.96 -3.16
C LEU A 141 11.49 11.14 -2.18
N LYS A 142 10.60 12.10 -2.39
CA LYS A 142 10.35 13.20 -1.46
C LYS A 142 8.89 13.22 -1.09
N SER A 143 8.59 13.58 0.15
CA SER A 143 7.22 13.69 0.64
C SER A 143 6.90 15.13 0.98
N PHE A 144 5.75 15.59 0.55
CA PHE A 144 5.14 16.85 0.95
C PHE A 144 3.87 16.50 1.71
N LEU A 145 3.94 16.61 3.04
CA LEU A 145 2.86 16.21 3.94
C LEU A 145 2.06 17.44 4.35
N ILE A 146 0.77 17.42 4.12
CA ILE A 146 -0.15 18.50 4.47
C ILE A 146 -1.05 18.05 5.60
N ALA A 147 -1.11 18.84 6.66
CA ALA A 147 -1.98 18.66 7.81
C ALA A 147 -2.49 20.02 8.28
N GLN A 148 -3.69 20.08 8.84
CA GLN A 148 -4.27 21.33 9.36
C GLN A 148 -3.67 21.72 10.71
N SER A 149 -3.17 20.76 11.48
CA SER A 149 -2.54 20.99 12.77
C SER A 149 -1.61 19.84 13.16
N LEU A 150 -0.66 20.12 14.07
CA LEU A 150 0.21 19.11 14.67
C LEU A 150 -0.59 18.09 15.49
N ASN A 151 -1.69 18.50 16.12
CA ASN A 151 -2.56 17.60 16.88
C ASN A 151 -3.15 16.47 16.02
N GLN A 152 -3.40 16.71 14.72
CA GLN A 152 -3.86 15.66 13.83
C GLN A 152 -2.75 14.61 13.58
N ILE A 153 -1.50 15.04 13.51
CA ILE A 153 -0.35 14.14 13.37
C ILE A 153 -0.18 13.31 14.64
N GLU A 154 -0.21 13.96 15.82
CA GLU A 154 -0.11 13.27 17.10
C GLU A 154 -1.25 12.28 17.32
N LYS A 155 -2.47 12.62 16.91
CA LYS A 155 -3.62 11.72 17.00
C LYS A 155 -3.44 10.47 16.15
N ALA A 156 -2.82 10.60 14.98
CA ALA A 156 -2.61 9.48 14.03
C ALA A 156 -1.39 8.63 14.37
N TYR A 157 -0.29 9.26 14.81
CA TYR A 157 1.01 8.63 15.00
C TYR A 157 1.46 8.51 16.46
N GLY A 158 0.77 9.18 17.38
CA GLY A 158 1.13 9.28 18.79
C GLY A 158 2.04 10.47 19.08
N PRO A 159 2.22 10.82 20.38
CA PRO A 159 3.00 11.99 20.78
C PRO A 159 4.51 11.83 20.51
N ASN A 160 5.02 10.60 20.47
CA ASN A 160 6.44 10.27 20.26
C ASN A 160 6.68 9.77 18.83
N ASN A 161 6.13 10.47 17.82
CA ASN A 161 6.34 10.09 16.43
C ASN A 161 7.56 10.81 15.83
N SER A 162 8.16 10.20 14.81
CA SER A 162 9.33 10.74 14.10
C SER A 162 8.97 11.51 12.82
N ILE A 163 7.69 11.79 12.57
CA ILE A 163 7.27 12.45 11.32
C ILE A 163 7.92 13.82 11.21
N LEU A 164 7.83 14.65 12.25
CA LEU A 164 8.39 16.01 12.22
C LEU A 164 9.92 16.02 12.20
N ASP A 165 10.56 15.09 12.90
CA ASP A 165 12.02 14.97 12.95
C ASP A 165 12.62 14.68 11.56
N ASN A 166 11.85 14.02 10.69
CA ASN A 166 12.25 13.66 9.33
C ASN A 166 11.71 14.65 8.28
N CYS A 167 11.01 15.70 8.68
CA CYS A 167 10.58 16.79 7.80
C CYS A 167 11.59 17.94 7.86
N HIS A 168 12.26 18.19 6.74
CA HIS A 168 13.19 19.31 6.59
C HIS A 168 12.58 20.32 5.62
N VAL A 169 12.57 21.58 6.00
CA VAL A 169 12.16 22.71 5.18
C VAL A 169 13.39 23.36 4.56
#